data_1286879fba783018f48e659edf14c463
#
_entry.id   1286879fba783018f48e659edf14c463
#
_cell.length_a   1.000
_cell.length_b   1.000
_cell.length_c   1.000
_cell.angle_alpha   90.00
_cell.angle_beta   90.00
_cell.angle_gamma   90.00
#
_symmetry.space_group_name_H-M   'P 1'
#
loop_
_entity.id
_entity.type
_entity.pdbx_description
1 polymer ?
#
loop_
_entity_poly.entity_id
_entity_poly.type
_entity_poly.pdbx_seq_one_letter_code
_entity_poly.pdbx_strand_id
1 'polypeptide(L)' 'MAVARVTEIIASSPDGFREAVEEGLARAVRTLRNITGLEIMGKRVKVDRGQIVEYRVDMKIVFLLE' A
#
# COMPACT_ATOMS: atom_id res chain seq x y z
N MET A 1 -2.83 -20.86 17.85
CA MET A 1 -2.76 -20.68 16.39
C MET A 1 -3.28 -19.32 15.98
N ALA A 2 -2.72 -18.76 14.95
CA ALA A 2 -3.13 -17.46 14.44
C ALA A 2 -3.76 -17.63 13.06
N VAL A 3 -4.78 -16.81 12.77
CA VAL A 3 -5.39 -16.75 11.46
C VAL A 3 -5.21 -15.34 10.93
N ALA A 4 -4.65 -15.22 9.76
CA ALA A 4 -4.41 -13.94 9.13
C ALA A 4 -5.37 -13.74 7.96
N ARG A 5 -5.64 -12.47 7.69
CA ARG A 5 -6.42 -12.06 6.54
C ARG A 5 -5.63 -11.05 5.75
N VAL A 6 -5.90 -11.00 4.45
CA VAL A 6 -5.18 -10.10 3.54
C VAL A 6 -6.19 -9.19 2.86
N THR A 7 -5.86 -7.91 2.82
CA THR A 7 -6.61 -6.92 2.05
C THR A 7 -5.66 -6.29 1.04
N GLU A 8 -6.10 -6.23 -0.21
CA GLU A 8 -5.29 -5.63 -1.27
C GLU A 8 -5.71 -4.18 -1.49
N ILE A 9 -4.72 -3.29 -1.55
CA ILE A 9 -4.97 -1.86 -1.78
C ILE A 9 -3.99 -1.33 -2.81
N ILE A 10 -4.36 -0.20 -3.40
CA ILE A 10 -3.51 0.55 -4.31
C ILE A 10 -3.34 1.94 -3.72
N ALA A 11 -2.11 2.37 -3.56
CA ALA A 11 -1.82 3.71 -3.06
C ALA A 11 -0.97 4.45 -4.07
N SER A 12 -1.08 5.77 -4.07
CA SER A 12 -0.30 6.60 -4.97
C SER A 12 0.19 7.85 -4.27
N SER A 13 1.29 8.39 -4.77
CA SER A 13 1.85 9.64 -4.27
C SER A 13 2.63 10.31 -5.39
N PRO A 14 2.61 11.64 -5.48
CA PRO A 14 3.46 12.34 -6.42
C PRO A 14 4.92 12.38 -5.99
N ASP A 15 5.24 12.00 -4.74
CA ASP A 15 6.55 12.18 -4.15
C ASP A 15 7.47 10.98 -4.29
N GLY A 16 6.93 9.76 -4.38
CA GLY A 16 7.76 8.57 -4.53
C GLY A 16 7.02 7.30 -4.14
N PHE A 17 7.68 6.16 -4.36
CA PHE A 17 7.12 4.85 -3.99
C PHE A 17 7.02 4.68 -2.49
N ARG A 18 8.05 5.11 -1.76
CA ARG A 18 8.04 5.02 -0.30
C ARG A 18 6.86 5.81 0.29
N GLU A 19 6.67 7.02 -0.23
CA GLU A 19 5.58 7.87 0.23
C GLU A 19 4.22 7.25 -0.09
N ALA A 20 4.10 6.58 -1.24
CA ALA A 20 2.87 5.88 -1.57
C ALA A 20 2.59 4.74 -0.59
N VAL A 21 3.62 3.95 -0.24
CA VAL A 21 3.47 2.87 0.73
C VAL A 21 3.06 3.42 2.10
N GLU A 22 3.73 4.47 2.55
CA GLU A 22 3.43 5.08 3.85
C GLU A 22 2.01 5.65 3.89
N GLU A 23 1.56 6.27 2.80
CA GLU A 23 0.21 6.79 2.70
C GLU A 23 -0.82 5.66 2.78
N GLY A 24 -0.56 4.56 2.05
CA GLY A 24 -1.45 3.41 2.07
C GLY A 24 -1.55 2.79 3.45
N LEU A 25 -0.42 2.63 4.13
CA LEU A 25 -0.40 2.09 5.49
C LEU A 25 -1.14 3.01 6.45
N ALA A 26 -0.90 4.31 6.35
CA ALA A 26 -1.57 5.29 7.21
C ALA A 26 -3.09 5.23 7.09
N ARG A 27 -3.61 4.99 5.88
CA ARG A 27 -5.04 4.82 5.67
C ARG A 27 -5.54 3.48 6.20
N ALA A 28 -4.76 2.42 6.00
CA ALA A 28 -5.15 1.08 6.43
C ALA A 28 -5.27 0.98 7.95
N VAL A 29 -4.38 1.64 8.70
CA VAL A 29 -4.44 1.57 10.17
C VAL A 29 -5.68 2.24 10.76
N ARG A 30 -6.39 3.04 9.98
CA ARG A 30 -7.64 3.66 10.44
C ARG A 30 -8.80 2.68 10.54
N THR A 31 -8.77 1.62 9.73
CA THR A 31 -9.89 0.69 9.62
C THR A 31 -9.54 -0.74 9.96
N LEU A 32 -8.26 -1.11 9.90
CA LEU A 32 -7.81 -2.47 10.15
C LEU A 32 -7.02 -2.51 11.46
N ARG A 33 -7.22 -3.59 12.21
CA ARG A 33 -6.51 -3.83 13.47
C ARG A 33 -5.52 -4.96 13.29
N ASN A 34 -4.46 -4.94 14.11
CA ASN A 34 -3.48 -6.03 14.17
C ASN A 34 -2.76 -6.24 12.85
N ILE A 35 -2.40 -5.15 12.19
CA ILE A 35 -1.61 -5.22 10.96
C ILE A 35 -0.20 -5.70 11.34
N THR A 36 0.23 -6.81 10.72
CA THR A 36 1.51 -7.41 11.02
C THR A 36 2.46 -7.41 9.84
N GLY A 37 1.95 -7.14 8.64
CA GLY A 37 2.81 -7.16 7.48
C GLY A 37 2.21 -6.43 6.30
N LEU A 38 3.07 -6.16 5.35
CA LEU A 38 2.71 -5.51 4.11
C LEU A 38 3.59 -6.10 3.03
N GLU A 39 2.98 -6.51 1.93
CA GLU A 39 3.71 -7.07 0.80
C GLU A 39 3.47 -6.19 -0.42
N ILE A 40 4.55 -5.78 -1.08
CA ILE A 40 4.45 -4.99 -2.30
C ILE A 40 4.32 -5.94 -3.48
N MET A 41 3.21 -5.84 -4.20
CA MET A 41 2.90 -6.72 -5.33
C MET A 41 3.37 -6.13 -6.64
N GLY A 42 3.41 -4.82 -6.76
CA GLY A 42 3.83 -4.18 -7.98
C GLY A 42 3.99 -2.68 -7.81
N LYS A 43 4.77 -2.11 -8.70
CA LYS A 43 5.02 -0.67 -8.74
C LYS A 43 4.83 -0.19 -10.15
N ARG A 44 4.26 0.98 -10.31
CA ARG A 44 4.15 1.61 -11.63
C ARG A 44 4.12 3.11 -11.47
N VAL A 45 4.41 3.79 -12.54
CA VAL A 45 4.39 5.24 -12.55
C VAL A 45 3.43 5.72 -13.62
N LYS A 46 2.83 6.87 -13.38
CA LYS A 46 2.08 7.57 -14.39
C LYS A 46 3.00 8.61 -15.02
N VAL A 47 3.05 8.61 -16.33
CA VAL A 47 3.88 9.53 -17.09
C VAL A 47 3.00 10.49 -17.86
N ASP A 48 3.30 11.77 -17.78
CA ASP A 48 2.60 12.79 -18.54
C ASP A 48 3.65 13.72 -19.14
N ARG A 49 3.60 13.90 -20.46
CA ARG A 49 4.53 14.75 -21.21
C ARG A 49 6.00 14.41 -20.92
N GLY A 50 6.30 13.11 -20.83
CA GLY A 50 7.64 12.62 -20.60
C GLY A 50 8.13 12.73 -19.19
N GLN A 51 7.28 13.10 -18.24
CA GLN A 51 7.66 13.25 -16.84
C GLN A 51 6.81 12.36 -15.95
N ILE A 52 7.43 11.84 -14.90
CA ILE A 52 6.71 11.05 -13.90
C ILE A 52 5.88 12.00 -13.05
N VAL A 53 4.57 11.80 -13.01
CA VAL A 53 3.66 12.66 -12.24
C VAL A 53 3.06 11.93 -11.04
N GLU A 54 3.15 10.60 -11.01
CA GLU A 54 2.54 9.84 -9.92
C GLU A 54 3.27 8.51 -9.78
N TYR A 55 3.53 8.11 -8.54
CA TYR A 55 4.08 6.80 -8.20
C TYR A 55 2.96 5.98 -7.59
N ARG A 56 2.74 4.77 -8.09
CA ARG A 56 1.63 3.92 -7.69
C ARG A 56 2.14 2.57 -7.22
N VAL A 57 1.63 2.08 -6.10
CA VAL A 57 2.04 0.82 -5.51
C VAL A 57 0.82 -0.04 -5.24
N ASP A 58 0.86 -1.29 -5.74
CA ASP A 58 -0.12 -2.32 -5.40
C ASP A 58 0.43 -3.10 -4.22
N MET A 59 -0.34 -3.22 -3.15
CA MET A 59 0.15 -3.91 -1.97
C MET A 59 -0.92 -4.71 -1.27
N LYS A 60 -0.48 -5.74 -0.53
CA LYS A 60 -1.34 -6.55 0.32
C LYS A 60 -1.02 -6.23 1.77
N ILE A 61 -2.05 -5.93 2.54
CA ILE A 61 -1.93 -5.69 3.97
C ILE A 61 -2.33 -6.97 4.67
N VAL A 62 -1.45 -7.48 5.52
CA VAL A 62 -1.69 -8.70 6.30
C VAL A 62 -2.05 -8.30 7.72
N PHE A 63 -3.14 -8.82 8.24
CA PHE A 63 -3.55 -8.54 9.60
C PHE A 63 -4.13 -9.79 10.25
N LEU A 64 -3.98 -9.86 11.57
CA LEU A 64 -4.46 -11.03 12.32
C LEU A 64 -5.91 -10.83 12.74
N LEU A 65 -6.68 -11.91 12.61
CA LEU A 65 -8.05 -11.93 13.10
C LEU A 65 -8.05 -12.19 14.60
N GLU A 66 -8.95 -11.52 15.29
CA GLU A 66 -9.12 -11.68 16.73
C GLU A 66 -10.05 -12.85 17.04
#